data_bb41d5af7b4b38d290fd8dcb6d751aff
#
_entry.id   bb41d5af7b4b38d290fd8dcb6d751aff
#
_cell.length_a   1.000
_cell.length_b   1.000
_cell.length_c   1.000
_cell.angle_alpha   90.00
_cell.angle_beta   90.00
_cell.angle_gamma   90.00
#
_symmetry.space_group_name_H-M   'P 1'
#
loop_
_entity.id
_entity.type
_entity.pdbx_description
1 polymer ?
#
loop_
_entity_poly.entity_id
_entity_poly.type
_entity_poly.pdbx_seq_one_letter_code
_entity_poly.pdbx_strand_id
1 'polypeptide(L)'
;MKSSFVEFFEHNGKFYAYGISDVDGSKAKKDKLNPNPKLRNRSDKGVVFLSDLIKVGKRSYKGGKAYNFYDGKTYYVRVTQNSNGDLEFTSSYDKWGYVGKTFTWKRLSDEEIKNLKLKRFNLDEVLKTIKDSPSKLLL
;
A
#
# COMPACT_ATOMS: atom_id res chain seq x y z
N MET A 1 9.49 -11.46 -3.61
CA MET A 1 8.86 -10.35 -2.87
C MET A 1 8.34 -10.88 -1.54
N LYS A 2 8.62 -10.21 -0.45
CA LYS A 2 8.17 -10.65 0.88
C LYS A 2 6.73 -10.26 1.13
N SER A 3 6.00 -11.12 1.84
CA SER A 3 4.66 -10.78 2.31
C SER A 3 4.74 -9.82 3.50
N SER A 4 3.86 -8.85 3.54
CA SER A 4 3.82 -7.82 4.57
C SER A 4 2.42 -7.68 5.16
N PHE A 5 2.38 -7.23 6.41
CA PHE A 5 1.16 -6.72 7.01
C PHE A 5 1.01 -5.26 6.63
N VAL A 6 -0.18 -4.87 6.18
CA VAL A 6 -0.47 -3.50 5.75
C VAL A 6 -1.74 -2.98 6.42
N GLU A 7 -1.83 -1.67 6.57
CA GLU A 7 -3.05 -1.03 7.03
C GLU A 7 -3.56 -0.08 5.95
N PHE A 8 -4.87 -0.20 5.64
CA PHE A 8 -5.58 0.75 4.79
C PHE A 8 -6.26 1.80 5.65
N PHE A 9 -6.30 3.02 5.16
CA PHE A 9 -7.05 4.11 5.81
C PHE A 9 -7.63 5.06 4.77
N GLU A 10 -8.68 5.78 5.18
CA GLU A 10 -9.30 6.81 4.37
C GLU A 10 -8.80 8.19 4.80
N HIS A 11 -8.54 9.04 3.82
CA HIS A 11 -8.15 10.43 4.06
C HIS A 11 -8.67 11.29 2.91
N ASN A 12 -9.49 12.31 3.23
CA ASN A 12 -10.08 13.21 2.25
C ASN A 12 -10.82 12.51 1.10
N GLY A 13 -11.56 11.44 1.43
CA GLY A 13 -12.36 10.68 0.46
C GLY A 13 -11.59 9.72 -0.41
N LYS A 14 -10.29 9.56 -0.18
CA LYS A 14 -9.45 8.61 -0.88
C LYS A 14 -8.86 7.59 0.08
N PHE A 15 -8.49 6.43 -0.45
CA PHE A 15 -7.91 5.36 0.36
C PHE A 15 -6.41 5.22 0.09
N TYR A 16 -5.69 4.96 1.17
CA TYR A 16 -4.23 4.84 1.20
C TYR A 16 -3.86 3.60 1.99
N ALA A 17 -2.63 3.13 1.81
CA ALA A 17 -2.11 2.03 2.63
C ALA A 17 -0.62 2.23 2.94
N TYR A 18 -0.20 1.70 4.07
CA TYR A 18 1.20 1.66 4.46
C TYR A 18 1.55 0.28 5.03
N GLY A 19 2.82 -0.09 4.96
CA GLY A 19 3.29 -1.34 5.53
C GLY A 19 3.56 -1.22 7.03
N ILE A 20 3.11 -2.21 7.79
CA ILE A 20 3.37 -2.31 9.23
C ILE A 20 4.67 -3.06 9.48
N SER A 21 4.78 -4.27 8.94
CA SER A 21 5.94 -5.14 9.10
C SER A 21 5.88 -6.29 8.10
N ASP A 22 7.02 -6.95 7.88
CA ASP A 22 7.04 -8.15 7.07
C ASP A 22 6.55 -9.35 7.89
N VAL A 23 5.89 -10.30 7.21
CA VAL A 23 5.29 -11.48 7.86
C VAL A 23 6.36 -12.36 8.52
N ASP A 24 7.57 -12.39 7.94
CA ASP A 24 8.69 -13.18 8.49
C ASP A 24 9.39 -12.52 9.70
N GLY A 25 8.92 -11.34 10.12
CA GLY A 25 9.49 -10.61 11.26
C GLY A 25 10.80 -9.91 10.97
N SER A 26 11.25 -9.86 9.71
CA SER A 26 12.48 -9.15 9.36
C SER A 26 12.36 -7.65 9.62
N LYS A 27 13.51 -7.01 9.86
CA LYS A 27 13.56 -5.56 10.10
C LYS A 27 13.18 -4.78 8.86
N ALA A 28 12.60 -3.59 9.06
CA ALA A 28 12.34 -2.64 7.99
C ALA A 28 13.64 -2.33 7.24
N LYS A 29 13.51 -2.13 5.93
CA LYS A 29 14.62 -1.83 5.04
C LYS A 29 14.53 -0.40 4.55
N LYS A 30 15.63 0.13 4.05
CA LYS A 30 15.67 1.44 3.43
C LYS A 30 15.14 1.37 2.01
N ASP A 31 14.55 2.46 1.56
CA ASP A 31 14.00 2.64 0.21
C ASP A 31 15.11 2.98 -0.80
N LYS A 32 16.03 2.08 -0.98
CA LYS A 32 17.27 2.30 -1.74
C LYS A 32 17.06 2.58 -3.22
N LEU A 33 15.98 2.06 -3.78
CA LEU A 33 15.69 2.14 -5.21
C LEU A 33 14.76 3.31 -5.57
N ASN A 34 14.43 4.16 -4.60
CA ASN A 34 13.58 5.31 -4.86
C ASN A 34 14.20 6.21 -5.94
N PRO A 35 13.44 6.60 -6.98
CA PRO A 35 13.90 7.53 -8.00
C PRO A 35 14.35 8.87 -7.42
N ASN A 36 13.76 9.30 -6.30
CA ASN A 36 14.16 10.51 -5.59
C ASN A 36 15.25 10.18 -4.58
N PRO A 37 16.50 10.64 -4.78
CA PRO A 37 17.60 10.34 -3.87
C PRO A 37 17.34 10.78 -2.42
N LYS A 38 16.55 11.82 -2.22
CA LYS A 38 16.23 12.35 -0.89
C LYS A 38 15.39 11.38 -0.05
N LEU A 39 14.71 10.41 -0.69
CA LEU A 39 13.87 9.44 -0.01
C LEU A 39 14.53 8.08 0.20
N ARG A 40 15.76 7.87 -0.28
CA ARG A 40 16.42 6.57 -0.24
C ARG A 40 16.80 6.08 1.16
N ASN A 41 16.85 6.97 2.13
CA ASN A 41 17.17 6.61 3.52
C ASN A 41 15.92 6.35 4.37
N ARG A 42 14.70 6.58 3.84
CA ARG A 42 13.49 6.33 4.59
C ARG A 42 13.23 4.83 4.74
N SER A 43 12.51 4.46 5.82
CA SER A 43 12.04 3.09 6.01
C SER A 43 11.00 2.71 4.97
N ASP A 44 10.92 1.44 4.62
CA ASP A 44 9.83 0.89 3.81
C ASP A 44 8.57 0.56 4.64
N LYS A 45 8.58 0.89 5.93
CA LYS A 45 7.43 0.73 6.84
C LYS A 45 6.99 2.07 7.39
N GLY A 46 5.68 2.20 7.66
CA GLY A 46 5.13 3.46 8.15
C GLY A 46 5.01 4.55 7.08
N VAL A 47 5.22 4.21 5.84
CA VAL A 47 5.22 5.11 4.68
C VAL A 47 4.14 4.69 3.72
N VAL A 48 3.33 5.66 3.24
CA VAL A 48 2.28 5.39 2.25
C VAL A 48 2.92 4.88 0.97
N PHE A 49 2.58 3.65 0.58
CA PHE A 49 2.99 3.07 -0.70
C PHE A 49 1.83 2.97 -1.70
N LEU A 50 0.60 2.87 -1.20
CA LEU A 50 -0.61 2.85 -2.02
C LEU A 50 -1.39 4.14 -1.79
N SER A 51 -1.73 4.84 -2.85
CA SER A 51 -2.35 6.16 -2.77
C SER A 51 -3.48 6.33 -3.76
N ASP A 52 -4.39 7.26 -3.43
CA ASP A 52 -5.43 7.80 -4.31
C ASP A 52 -6.46 6.79 -4.81
N LEU A 53 -6.66 5.66 -4.13
CA LEU A 53 -7.76 4.76 -4.43
C LEU A 53 -9.10 5.44 -4.15
N ILE A 54 -10.01 5.37 -5.13
CA ILE A 54 -11.35 5.93 -5.00
C ILE A 54 -12.37 4.79 -5.05
N LYS A 55 -13.29 4.78 -4.10
CA LYS A 55 -14.40 3.83 -4.09
C LYS A 55 -15.36 4.17 -5.21
N VAL A 56 -15.53 3.25 -6.16
CA VAL A 56 -16.39 3.45 -7.35
C VAL A 56 -17.61 2.53 -7.36
N GLY A 57 -17.74 1.67 -6.38
CA GLY A 57 -18.87 0.75 -6.20
C GLY A 57 -18.88 0.21 -4.80
N LYS A 58 -19.83 -0.68 -4.48
CA LYS A 58 -19.96 -1.23 -3.12
C LYS A 58 -18.67 -1.89 -2.62
N ARG A 59 -17.94 -2.56 -3.53
CA ARG A 59 -16.73 -3.33 -3.20
C ARG A 59 -15.60 -3.09 -4.18
N SER A 60 -15.68 -2.00 -4.94
CA SER A 60 -14.71 -1.72 -6.00
C SER A 60 -14.02 -0.39 -5.79
N TYR A 61 -12.71 -0.39 -5.98
CA TYR A 61 -11.85 0.78 -5.82
C TYR A 61 -10.93 0.89 -7.03
N LYS A 62 -10.77 2.08 -7.58
CA LYS A 62 -9.96 2.35 -8.78
C LYS A 62 -9.13 3.62 -8.63
N GLY A 63 -8.27 3.85 -9.61
CA GLY A 63 -7.50 5.07 -9.73
C GLY A 63 -6.31 5.17 -8.80
N GLY A 64 -5.98 4.09 -8.09
CA GLY A 64 -4.85 4.08 -7.19
C GLY A 64 -3.52 3.89 -7.89
N LYS A 65 -2.46 4.20 -7.15
CA LYS A 65 -1.08 3.96 -7.55
C LYS A 65 -0.32 3.37 -6.39
N ALA A 66 0.55 2.41 -6.70
CA ALA A 66 1.38 1.76 -5.69
C ALA A 66 2.84 1.84 -6.07
N TYR A 67 3.65 2.23 -5.09
CA TYR A 67 5.09 2.23 -5.21
C TYR A 67 5.66 0.91 -4.68
N ASN A 68 6.45 0.24 -5.50
CA ASN A 68 7.12 -1.01 -5.12
C ASN A 68 8.55 -0.72 -4.68
N PHE A 69 8.84 -0.94 -3.40
CA PHE A 69 10.18 -0.72 -2.83
C PHE A 69 11.22 -1.68 -3.40
N TYR A 70 10.82 -2.82 -3.95
CA TYR A 70 11.75 -3.82 -4.47
C TYR A 70 12.31 -3.48 -5.85
N ASP A 71 11.58 -2.71 -6.65
CA ASP A 71 12.03 -2.32 -7.99
C ASP A 71 12.09 -0.81 -8.21
N GLY A 72 11.61 0.00 -7.25
CA GLY A 72 11.60 1.45 -7.35
C GLY A 72 10.61 2.00 -8.36
N LYS A 73 9.64 1.19 -8.81
CA LYS A 73 8.66 1.57 -9.83
C LYS A 73 7.28 1.76 -9.23
N THR A 74 6.48 2.56 -9.93
CA THR A 74 5.09 2.84 -9.55
C THR A 74 4.14 2.16 -10.52
N TYR A 75 3.10 1.53 -9.99
CA TYR A 75 2.12 0.76 -10.74
C TYR A 75 0.72 1.34 -10.53
N TYR A 76 -0.15 1.15 -11.53
CA TYR A 76 -1.58 1.44 -11.38
C TYR A 76 -2.25 0.33 -10.60
N VAL A 77 -3.25 0.69 -9.79
CA VAL A 77 -3.89 -0.26 -8.87
C VAL A 77 -5.39 -0.13 -8.90
N ARG A 78 -6.05 -1.27 -8.93
CA ARG A 78 -7.47 -1.38 -8.59
C ARG A 78 -7.64 -2.47 -7.56
N VAL A 79 -8.68 -2.35 -6.74
CA VAL A 79 -8.95 -3.29 -5.65
C VAL A 79 -10.43 -3.67 -5.67
N THR A 80 -10.71 -4.95 -5.48
CA THR A 80 -12.05 -5.47 -5.26
C THR A 80 -12.09 -6.16 -3.91
N GLN A 81 -13.09 -5.83 -3.10
CA GLN A 81 -13.29 -6.50 -1.82
C GLN A 81 -14.23 -7.68 -1.99
N ASN A 82 -13.81 -8.86 -1.57
CA ASN A 82 -14.62 -10.07 -1.57
C ASN A 82 -15.65 -10.03 -0.44
N SER A 83 -16.66 -10.88 -0.51
CA SER A 83 -17.72 -10.95 0.51
C SER A 83 -17.19 -11.31 1.90
N ASN A 84 -16.05 -12.03 1.98
CA ASN A 84 -15.41 -12.38 3.25
C ASN A 84 -14.49 -11.28 3.80
N GLY A 85 -14.37 -10.15 3.10
CA GLY A 85 -13.50 -9.04 3.50
C GLY A 85 -12.10 -9.04 2.91
N ASP A 86 -11.68 -10.12 2.27
CA ASP A 86 -10.39 -10.18 1.60
C ASP A 86 -10.36 -9.23 0.39
N LEU A 87 -9.17 -8.76 0.03
CA LEU A 87 -8.99 -7.86 -1.09
C LEU A 87 -8.31 -8.55 -2.26
N GLU A 88 -8.87 -8.39 -3.44
CA GLU A 88 -8.18 -8.70 -4.69
C GLU A 88 -7.53 -7.44 -5.21
N PHE A 89 -6.23 -7.43 -5.21
CA PHE A 89 -5.39 -6.30 -5.55
C PHE A 89 -4.78 -6.54 -6.92
N THR A 90 -5.15 -5.72 -7.91
CA THR A 90 -4.57 -5.82 -9.26
C THR A 90 -3.61 -4.66 -9.47
N SER A 91 -2.35 -5.01 -9.68
CA SER A 91 -1.26 -4.09 -9.99
C SER A 91 -0.91 -4.20 -11.47
N SER A 92 -0.85 -3.10 -12.19
CA SER A 92 -0.62 -3.11 -13.64
C SER A 92 0.33 -2.01 -14.09
N TYR A 93 1.00 -2.26 -15.23
CA TYR A 93 1.85 -1.25 -15.88
C TYR A 93 1.02 -0.18 -16.58
N ASP A 94 -0.16 -0.55 -17.09
CA ASP A 94 -1.06 0.35 -17.80
C ASP A 94 -2.26 0.74 -16.93
N LYS A 95 -2.79 1.93 -17.17
CA LYS A 95 -3.92 2.46 -16.38
C LYS A 95 -5.22 1.67 -16.57
N TRP A 96 -5.34 0.87 -17.64
CA TRP A 96 -6.52 0.06 -17.91
C TRP A 96 -6.47 -1.31 -17.26
N GLY A 97 -5.31 -1.73 -16.74
CA GLY A 97 -5.16 -3.01 -16.06
C GLY A 97 -5.01 -4.22 -16.99
N TYR A 98 -4.63 -4.01 -18.24
CA TYR A 98 -4.47 -5.12 -19.20
C TYR A 98 -3.18 -5.91 -18.99
N VAL A 99 -2.12 -5.25 -18.53
CA VAL A 99 -0.81 -5.86 -18.31
C VAL A 99 -0.46 -5.77 -16.83
N GLY A 100 -0.84 -6.78 -16.08
CA GLY A 100 -0.64 -6.74 -14.64
C GLY A 100 -0.82 -8.09 -13.98
N LYS A 101 -0.81 -8.08 -12.65
CA LYS A 101 -0.97 -9.25 -11.79
C LYS A 101 -2.01 -8.99 -10.73
N THR A 102 -2.74 -10.03 -10.34
CA THR A 102 -3.71 -9.97 -9.26
C THR A 102 -3.19 -10.77 -8.07
N PHE A 103 -3.29 -10.17 -6.88
CA PHE A 103 -2.91 -10.77 -5.61
C PHE A 103 -4.12 -10.74 -4.68
N THR A 104 -4.24 -11.74 -3.82
CA THR A 104 -5.25 -11.74 -2.76
C THR A 104 -4.59 -11.34 -1.45
N TRP A 105 -5.13 -10.29 -0.81
CA TRP A 105 -4.68 -9.83 0.51
C TRP A 105 -5.75 -10.21 1.52
N LYS A 106 -5.36 -11.10 2.43
CA LYS A 106 -6.25 -11.59 3.47
C LYS A 106 -6.51 -10.50 4.51
N ARG A 107 -7.78 -10.29 4.83
CA ARG A 107 -8.16 -9.42 5.94
C ARG A 107 -7.86 -10.11 7.26
N LEU A 108 -7.18 -9.41 8.18
CA LEU A 108 -6.94 -9.89 9.52
C LEU A 108 -8.08 -9.45 10.45
N SER A 109 -8.52 -10.36 11.32
CA SER A 109 -9.45 -10.04 12.40
C SER A 109 -8.72 -9.27 13.51
N ASP A 110 -9.48 -8.60 14.38
CA ASP A 110 -8.91 -7.91 15.54
C ASP A 110 -8.15 -8.87 16.45
N GLU A 111 -8.64 -10.09 16.59
CA GLU A 111 -7.98 -11.14 17.37
C GLU A 111 -6.63 -11.53 16.74
N GLU A 112 -6.57 -11.73 15.41
CA GLU A 112 -5.34 -12.04 14.70
C GLU A 112 -4.32 -10.92 14.85
N ILE A 113 -4.75 -9.66 14.73
CA ILE A 113 -3.88 -8.49 14.93
C ILE A 113 -3.27 -8.49 16.33
N LYS A 114 -4.09 -8.77 17.33
CA LYS A 114 -3.66 -8.83 18.74
C LYS A 114 -2.67 -9.97 18.96
N ASN A 115 -2.98 -11.17 18.45
CA ASN A 115 -2.14 -12.36 18.62
C ASN A 115 -0.78 -12.21 17.92
N LEU A 116 -0.74 -11.53 16.78
CA LEU A 116 0.49 -11.24 16.05
C LEU A 116 1.27 -10.07 16.66
N LYS A 117 0.70 -9.39 17.66
CA LYS A 117 1.29 -8.22 18.30
C LYS A 117 1.68 -7.13 17.31
N LEU A 118 0.84 -6.93 16.30
CA LEU A 118 1.07 -5.89 15.29
C LEU A 118 0.87 -4.51 15.90
N LYS A 119 1.83 -3.62 15.67
CA LYS A 119 1.77 -2.23 16.14
C LYS A 119 1.52 -1.33 14.94
N ARG A 120 0.35 -0.68 14.93
CA ARG A 120 0.04 0.34 13.95
C ARG A 120 0.94 1.54 14.16
N PHE A 121 1.31 2.19 13.07
CA PHE A 121 2.02 3.46 13.15
C PHE A 121 1.07 4.58 13.54
N ASN A 122 1.62 5.66 14.07
CA ASN A 122 0.86 6.90 14.31
C ASN A 122 0.39 7.45 12.96
N LEU A 123 -0.93 7.59 12.78
CA LEU A 123 -1.49 8.06 11.50
C LEU A 123 -1.06 9.47 11.14
N ASP A 124 -0.86 10.36 12.11
CA ASP A 124 -0.39 11.71 11.81
C ASP A 124 0.99 11.69 11.15
N GLU A 125 1.87 10.79 11.60
CA GLU A 125 3.19 10.60 11.00
C GLU A 125 3.07 9.95 9.60
N VAL A 126 2.20 8.95 9.46
CA VAL A 126 1.95 8.29 8.17
C VAL A 126 1.39 9.28 7.15
N LEU A 127 0.45 10.13 7.56
CA LEU A 127 -0.16 11.15 6.68
C LEU A 127 0.88 12.11 6.09
N LYS A 128 1.93 12.42 6.84
CA LYS A 128 3.01 13.27 6.33
C LYS A 128 3.72 12.68 5.12
N THR A 129 3.69 11.36 4.97
CA THR A 129 4.35 10.68 3.84
C THR A 129 3.53 10.71 2.56
N ILE A 130 2.26 11.12 2.60
CA ILE A 130 1.40 11.23 1.42
C ILE A 130 1.99 12.23 0.41
N LYS A 131 2.61 13.29 0.87
CA LYS A 131 3.25 14.30 -0.01
C LYS A 131 4.32 13.69 -0.92
N ASP A 132 4.93 12.57 -0.50
CA ASP A 132 5.96 11.87 -1.25
C ASP A 132 5.39 10.67 -2.01
N SER A 133 4.06 10.54 -2.08
CA SER A 133 3.42 9.43 -2.76
C SER A 133 3.57 9.53 -4.28
N PRO A 134 3.52 8.38 -4.99
CA PRO A 134 3.73 8.34 -6.44
C PRO A 134 2.78 9.24 -7.24
N SER A 135 1.54 9.40 -6.79
CA SER A 135 0.56 10.23 -7.48
C SER A 135 0.99 11.68 -7.61
N LYS A 136 1.76 12.20 -6.65
CA LYS A 136 2.27 13.57 -6.68
C LYS A 136 3.49 13.72 -7.58
N LEU A 137 4.24 12.63 -7.76
CA LEU A 137 5.43 12.64 -8.63
C LEU A 137 5.07 12.64 -10.11
N LEU A 138 3.83 12.33 -10.45
CA LEU A 138 3.32 12.26 -11.83
C LEU A 138 2.67 13.55 -12.30
N LEU A 139 2.57 14.52 -11.43
CA LEU A 139 2.08 15.85 -11.78
C LEU A 139 3.21 16.71 -12.38
#